data_d559579e8ba6a8bf2bbbb0f6020e020f
#
_entry.id   d559579e8ba6a8bf2bbbb0f6020e020f
#
_cell.length_a   1.000
_cell.length_b   1.000
_cell.length_c   1.000
_cell.angle_alpha   90.00
_cell.angle_beta   90.00
_cell.angle_gamma   90.00
#
_symmetry.space_group_name_H-M   'P 1'
#
loop_
_entity.id
_entity.type
_entity.pdbx_description
1 polymer ?
#
loop_
_entity_poly.entity_id
_entity_poly.type
_entity_poly.pdbx_seq_one_letter_code
_entity_poly.pdbx_strand_id
1 'polypeptide(L)'
;MVDKWFNYSTLDCWIDNSKRICYISNFKADCIANRNLTIQYFTSNLFNRLLVMNGYVGIHSSCVEKDGDGVMFVGSRLAGKTTCMLDLLNNGFNFVNNDTAAIKYIESEHQIEALGIIKNVFIRMNKSFATQIQNQK
;
A
#
# COMPACT_ATOMS: atom_id res chain seq x y z
N MET A 1 22.34 15.73 -9.21
CA MET A 1 22.68 15.81 -7.76
C MET A 1 21.89 14.73 -7.06
N VAL A 2 22.51 13.92 -6.20
CA VAL A 2 21.78 12.90 -5.42
C VAL A 2 21.01 13.63 -4.33
N ASP A 3 19.69 13.56 -4.35
CA ASP A 3 18.86 14.42 -3.50
C ASP A 3 18.76 13.90 -2.07
N LYS A 4 18.82 12.57 -1.87
CA LYS A 4 18.77 11.97 -0.54
C LYS A 4 19.48 10.63 -0.48
N TRP A 5 20.19 10.43 0.64
CA TRP A 5 20.85 9.19 0.98
C TRP A 5 20.25 8.58 2.25
N PHE A 6 20.07 7.27 2.23
CA PHE A 6 19.52 6.51 3.35
C PHE A 6 20.43 5.32 3.65
N ASN A 7 20.80 5.16 4.91
CA ASN A 7 21.52 4.00 5.40
C ASN A 7 20.56 3.08 6.16
N TYR A 8 20.52 1.85 5.72
CA TYR A 8 19.86 0.75 6.45
C TYR A 8 20.95 -0.20 6.94
N SER A 9 20.74 -0.85 8.07
CA SER A 9 21.70 -1.80 8.63
C SER A 9 22.16 -2.89 7.65
N THR A 10 21.39 -3.13 6.60
CA THR A 10 21.57 -4.21 5.62
C THR A 10 21.90 -3.74 4.20
N LEU A 11 21.72 -2.46 3.90
CA LEU A 11 21.96 -1.88 2.59
C LEU A 11 22.02 -0.35 2.66
N ASP A 12 22.65 0.24 1.68
CA ASP A 12 22.63 1.68 1.42
C ASP A 12 21.72 1.98 0.23
N CYS A 13 20.97 3.06 0.33
CA CYS A 13 20.09 3.51 -0.74
C CYS A 13 20.18 5.02 -0.91
N TRP A 14 20.27 5.51 -2.13
CA TRP A 14 20.13 6.93 -2.44
C TRP A 14 19.22 7.14 -3.66
N ILE A 15 18.53 8.26 -3.64
CA ILE A 15 17.52 8.61 -4.64
C ILE A 15 17.99 9.84 -5.40
N ASP A 16 17.95 9.74 -6.71
CA ASP A 16 18.11 10.87 -7.64
C ASP A 16 16.72 11.21 -8.19
N ASN A 17 16.10 12.23 -7.62
CA ASN A 17 14.76 12.65 -8.02
C ASN A 17 14.69 13.18 -9.45
N SER A 18 15.79 13.84 -9.91
CA SER A 18 15.81 14.42 -11.26
C SER A 18 15.75 13.34 -12.33
N LYS A 19 16.37 12.19 -12.07
CA LYS A 19 16.39 11.04 -12.97
C LYS A 19 15.33 10.00 -12.66
N ARG A 20 14.63 10.13 -11.53
CA ARG A 20 13.69 9.11 -11.00
C ARG A 20 14.34 7.74 -10.81
N ILE A 21 15.60 7.73 -10.37
CA ILE A 21 16.40 6.52 -10.18
C ILE A 21 16.69 6.35 -8.69
N CYS A 22 16.53 5.12 -8.21
CA CYS A 22 16.97 4.68 -6.90
C CYS A 22 18.18 3.76 -7.08
N TYR A 23 19.28 4.10 -6.41
CA TYR A 23 20.51 3.30 -6.39
C TYR A 23 20.57 2.53 -5.07
N ILE A 24 20.89 1.26 -5.13
CA ILE A 24 21.03 0.38 -3.97
C ILE A 24 22.42 -0.24 -3.99
N SER A 25 23.13 -0.18 -2.85
CA SER A 25 24.45 -0.78 -2.69
C SER A 25 24.60 -1.44 -1.31
N ASN A 26 25.74 -2.10 -1.10
CA ASN A 26 26.10 -2.75 0.16
C ASN A 26 25.09 -3.79 0.65
N PHE A 27 24.53 -4.56 -0.27
CA PHE A 27 23.62 -5.65 0.07
C PHE A 27 24.39 -6.74 0.83
N LYS A 28 24.17 -6.87 2.14
CA LYS A 28 24.84 -7.89 2.95
C LYS A 28 24.26 -9.28 2.70
N ALA A 29 25.15 -10.28 2.59
CA ALA A 29 24.78 -11.67 2.29
C ALA A 29 23.83 -12.28 3.34
N ASP A 30 23.94 -11.86 4.60
CA ASP A 30 23.07 -12.32 5.69
C ASP A 30 21.58 -11.96 5.49
N CYS A 31 21.31 -10.97 4.64
CA CYS A 31 19.95 -10.63 4.20
C CYS A 31 19.35 -11.71 3.28
N ILE A 32 20.18 -12.60 2.73
CA ILE A 32 19.75 -13.64 1.80
C ILE A 32 19.01 -14.76 2.53
N ALA A 33 19.34 -15.05 3.79
CA ALA A 33 18.67 -16.09 4.59
C ALA A 33 17.20 -15.75 4.89
N ASN A 34 16.84 -14.45 4.94
CA ASN A 34 15.48 -13.95 5.14
C ASN A 34 14.99 -13.11 3.93
N ARG A 35 15.30 -13.55 2.73
CA ARG A 35 15.13 -12.85 1.47
C ARG A 35 13.79 -12.10 1.32
N ASN A 36 12.70 -12.78 1.62
CA ASN A 36 11.36 -12.22 1.37
C ASN A 36 11.00 -11.09 2.33
N LEU A 37 11.35 -11.21 3.61
CA LEU A 37 11.04 -10.19 4.62
C LEU A 37 11.88 -8.93 4.42
N THR A 38 13.17 -9.08 4.14
CA THR A 38 14.09 -7.94 3.96
C THR A 38 13.75 -7.15 2.70
N ILE A 39 13.49 -7.81 1.57
CA ILE A 39 13.12 -7.15 0.32
C ILE A 39 11.75 -6.48 0.46
N GLN A 40 10.75 -7.14 1.03
CA GLN A 40 9.43 -6.56 1.24
C GLN A 40 9.48 -5.36 2.18
N TYR A 41 10.22 -5.45 3.27
CA TYR A 41 10.37 -4.36 4.22
C TYR A 41 11.10 -3.16 3.61
N PHE A 42 12.18 -3.43 2.86
CA PHE A 42 12.93 -2.42 2.15
C PHE A 42 12.07 -1.72 1.08
N THR A 43 11.44 -2.48 0.19
CA THR A 43 10.60 -1.91 -0.88
C THR A 43 9.44 -1.11 -0.33
N SER A 44 8.82 -1.55 0.76
CA SER A 44 7.74 -0.81 1.42
C SER A 44 8.23 0.52 2.01
N ASN A 45 9.39 0.53 2.68
CA ASN A 45 9.96 1.77 3.24
C ASN A 45 10.42 2.74 2.14
N LEU A 46 11.08 2.23 1.10
CA LEU A 46 11.50 3.03 -0.04
C LEU A 46 10.28 3.66 -0.73
N PHE A 47 9.25 2.85 -0.99
CA PHE A 47 8.04 3.30 -1.65
C PHE A 47 7.32 4.38 -0.83
N ASN A 48 7.18 4.18 0.48
CA ASN A 48 6.60 5.20 1.37
C ASN A 48 7.38 6.51 1.34
N ARG A 49 8.71 6.47 1.26
CA ARG A 49 9.53 7.68 1.15
C ARG A 49 9.34 8.38 -0.19
N LEU A 50 9.26 7.63 -1.30
CA LEU A 50 8.97 8.18 -2.62
C LEU A 50 7.59 8.84 -2.65
N LEU A 51 6.59 8.24 -2.03
CA LEU A 51 5.25 8.81 -1.90
C LEU A 51 5.28 10.14 -1.15
N VAL A 52 5.93 10.19 0.02
CA VAL A 52 6.06 11.43 0.81
C VAL A 52 6.81 12.52 0.04
N MET A 53 7.87 12.18 -0.70
CA MET A 53 8.61 13.13 -1.54
C MET A 53 7.75 13.71 -2.68
N ASN A 54 6.72 13.01 -3.11
CA ASN A 54 5.75 13.46 -4.11
C ASN A 54 4.46 14.05 -3.50
N GLY A 55 4.45 14.32 -2.20
CA GLY A 55 3.34 14.95 -1.50
C GLY A 55 2.21 14.01 -1.09
N TYR A 56 2.42 12.69 -1.18
CA TYR A 56 1.46 11.70 -0.71
C TYR A 56 1.69 11.32 0.75
N VAL A 57 0.60 10.95 1.42
CA VAL A 57 0.61 10.39 2.78
C VAL A 57 0.03 8.98 2.72
N GLY A 58 0.76 8.00 3.26
CA GLY A 58 0.30 6.61 3.37
C GLY A 58 -0.71 6.46 4.51
N ILE A 59 -1.87 5.89 4.21
CA ILE A 59 -2.92 5.60 5.20
C ILE A 59 -3.25 4.11 5.21
N HIS A 60 -3.23 3.50 6.39
CA HIS A 60 -3.69 2.12 6.56
C HIS A 60 -5.22 2.05 6.41
N SER A 61 -5.68 1.61 5.24
CA SER A 61 -7.07 1.67 4.83
C SER A 61 -7.45 0.54 3.88
N SER A 62 -8.74 0.31 3.72
CA SER A 62 -9.31 -0.38 2.56
C SER A 62 -10.01 0.65 1.68
N CYS A 63 -9.83 0.58 0.36
CA CYS A 63 -10.38 1.56 -0.55
C CYS A 63 -10.97 0.90 -1.79
N VAL A 64 -12.11 1.41 -2.23
CA VAL A 64 -12.81 1.04 -3.47
C VAL A 64 -13.19 2.31 -4.22
N GLU A 65 -13.50 2.18 -5.50
CA GLU A 65 -13.96 3.30 -6.33
C GLU A 65 -15.18 2.89 -7.17
N LYS A 66 -16.00 3.87 -7.55
CA LYS A 66 -17.05 3.70 -8.54
C LYS A 66 -17.25 5.01 -9.26
N ASP A 67 -17.23 4.98 -10.59
CA ASP A 67 -17.44 6.12 -11.48
C ASP A 67 -16.51 7.32 -11.20
N GLY A 68 -15.30 7.05 -10.70
CA GLY A 68 -14.29 8.05 -10.32
C GLY A 68 -14.36 8.50 -8.85
N ASP A 69 -15.43 8.12 -8.12
CA ASP A 69 -15.57 8.45 -6.70
C ASP A 69 -14.98 7.35 -5.81
N GLY A 70 -14.07 7.71 -4.90
CA GLY A 70 -13.41 6.80 -3.99
C GLY A 70 -14.08 6.73 -2.62
N VAL A 71 -14.23 5.51 -2.08
CA VAL A 71 -14.64 5.28 -0.69
C VAL A 71 -13.51 4.63 0.07
N MET A 72 -13.04 5.30 1.14
CA MET A 72 -11.94 4.84 1.97
C MET A 72 -12.41 4.50 3.39
N PHE A 73 -12.13 3.28 3.82
CA PHE A 73 -12.38 2.82 5.20
C PHE A 73 -11.10 2.91 6.02
N VAL A 74 -11.10 3.76 7.02
CA VAL A 74 -10.00 3.96 7.97
C VAL A 74 -10.44 3.54 9.35
N GLY A 75 -9.56 2.92 10.11
CA GLY A 75 -9.87 2.50 11.48
C GLY A 75 -8.82 1.55 12.05
N SER A 76 -8.96 1.20 13.31
CA SER A 76 -8.08 0.29 14.02
C SER A 76 -8.10 -1.12 13.41
N ARG A 77 -7.18 -1.96 13.84
CA ARG A 77 -7.19 -3.38 13.48
C ARG A 77 -8.49 -4.03 13.93
N LEU A 78 -9.08 -4.87 13.07
CA LEU A 78 -10.37 -5.57 13.28
C LEU A 78 -11.62 -4.66 13.28
N ALA A 79 -11.52 -3.38 12.90
CA ALA A 79 -12.65 -2.46 12.79
C ALA A 79 -13.61 -2.76 11.61
N GLY A 80 -13.38 -3.84 10.86
CA GLY A 80 -14.29 -4.24 9.76
C GLY A 80 -13.95 -3.60 8.40
N LYS A 81 -12.86 -2.88 8.24
CA LYS A 81 -12.48 -2.22 6.97
C LYS A 81 -12.60 -3.13 5.75
N THR A 82 -11.96 -4.30 5.82
CA THR A 82 -11.98 -5.29 4.73
C THR A 82 -13.39 -5.84 4.48
N THR A 83 -14.19 -6.01 5.53
CA THR A 83 -15.59 -6.48 5.40
C THR A 83 -16.44 -5.46 4.65
N CYS A 84 -16.36 -4.18 5.02
CA CYS A 84 -17.07 -3.11 4.30
C CYS A 84 -16.60 -2.99 2.84
N MET A 85 -15.30 -3.10 2.60
CA MET A 85 -14.75 -3.10 1.25
C MET A 85 -15.33 -4.25 0.42
N LEU A 86 -15.35 -5.48 0.96
CA LEU A 86 -15.91 -6.65 0.27
C LEU A 86 -17.40 -6.50 -0.04
N ASP A 87 -18.16 -5.89 0.87
CA ASP A 87 -19.58 -5.61 0.65
C ASP A 87 -19.77 -4.64 -0.53
N LEU A 88 -19.01 -3.56 -0.60
CA LEU A 88 -19.08 -2.63 -1.74
C LEU A 88 -18.60 -3.27 -3.06
N LEU A 89 -17.58 -4.13 -3.04
CA LEU A 89 -17.17 -4.87 -4.24
C LEU A 89 -18.31 -5.74 -4.78
N ASN A 90 -19.07 -6.40 -3.90
CA ASN A 90 -20.27 -7.18 -4.28
C ASN A 90 -21.39 -6.29 -4.86
N ASN A 91 -21.36 -4.98 -4.56
CA ASN A 91 -22.32 -3.99 -5.05
C ASN A 91 -21.79 -3.17 -6.26
N GLY A 92 -20.77 -3.71 -6.95
CA GLY A 92 -20.30 -3.19 -8.22
C GLY A 92 -19.29 -2.03 -8.11
N PHE A 93 -18.63 -1.90 -6.96
CA PHE A 93 -17.45 -1.04 -6.84
C PHE A 93 -16.19 -1.77 -7.33
N ASN A 94 -15.20 -1.03 -7.78
CA ASN A 94 -13.90 -1.53 -8.19
C ASN A 94 -12.91 -1.51 -7.02
N PHE A 95 -12.02 -2.49 -6.97
CA PHE A 95 -10.99 -2.59 -5.95
C PHE A 95 -9.87 -1.57 -6.20
N VAL A 96 -9.49 -0.82 -5.15
CA VAL A 96 -8.34 0.08 -5.16
C VAL A 96 -7.22 -0.47 -4.27
N ASN A 97 -7.49 -0.75 -2.99
CA ASN A 97 -6.50 -1.34 -2.09
C ASN A 97 -7.12 -1.96 -0.83
N ASN A 98 -6.35 -2.78 -0.09
CA ASN A 98 -6.79 -3.40 1.18
C ASN A 98 -5.72 -3.38 2.28
N ASP A 99 -4.78 -2.47 2.28
CA ASP A 99 -3.80 -2.37 3.38
C ASP A 99 -3.26 -0.95 3.53
N THR A 100 -2.77 -0.38 2.44
CA THR A 100 -2.24 0.98 2.45
C THR A 100 -2.62 1.70 1.16
N ALA A 101 -3.36 2.79 1.28
CA ALA A 101 -3.53 3.77 0.21
C ALA A 101 -2.59 4.94 0.44
N ALA A 102 -2.14 5.54 -0.64
CA ALA A 102 -1.47 6.82 -0.62
C ALA A 102 -2.46 7.91 -1.02
N ILE A 103 -2.62 8.94 -0.23
CA ILE A 103 -3.50 10.06 -0.53
C ILE A 103 -2.72 11.36 -0.70
N LYS A 104 -3.22 12.23 -1.56
CA LYS A 104 -2.70 13.57 -1.80
C LYS A 104 -3.84 14.53 -2.02
N TYR A 105 -3.77 15.71 -1.41
CA TYR A 105 -4.69 16.80 -1.69
C TYR A 105 -4.23 17.56 -2.94
N ILE A 106 -5.11 17.72 -3.91
CA ILE A 106 -4.89 18.47 -5.14
C ILE A 106 -5.59 19.83 -5.00
N GLU A 107 -4.82 20.87 -4.68
CA GLU A 107 -5.36 22.21 -4.41
C GLU A 107 -6.13 22.81 -5.58
N SER A 108 -5.65 22.61 -6.82
CA SER A 108 -6.28 23.15 -8.03
C SER A 108 -7.69 22.61 -8.29
N GLU A 109 -7.99 21.41 -7.78
CA GLU A 109 -9.23 20.69 -8.00
C GLU A 109 -10.10 20.60 -6.75
N HIS A 110 -9.56 21.01 -5.59
CA HIS A 110 -10.16 20.83 -4.28
C HIS A 110 -10.55 19.37 -3.99
N GLN A 111 -9.73 18.42 -4.45
CA GLN A 111 -9.99 16.99 -4.38
C GLN A 111 -8.88 16.25 -3.65
N ILE A 112 -9.21 15.07 -3.14
CA ILE A 112 -8.24 14.11 -2.61
C ILE A 112 -8.06 12.99 -3.63
N GLU A 113 -6.86 12.87 -4.17
CA GLU A 113 -6.46 11.72 -4.97
C GLU A 113 -6.06 10.57 -4.05
N ALA A 114 -6.52 9.36 -4.35
CA ALA A 114 -6.11 8.14 -3.66
C ALA A 114 -5.47 7.16 -4.64
N LEU A 115 -4.27 6.71 -4.32
CA LEU A 115 -3.55 5.67 -5.07
C LEU A 115 -3.53 4.37 -4.28
N GLY A 116 -3.96 3.30 -4.91
CA GLY A 116 -3.84 1.95 -4.37
C GLY A 116 -2.41 1.42 -4.51
N ILE A 117 -1.82 0.99 -3.41
CA ILE A 117 -0.58 0.21 -3.44
C ILE A 117 -0.99 -1.25 -3.58
N ILE A 118 -0.80 -1.83 -4.76
CA ILE A 118 -1.19 -3.21 -5.03
C ILE A 118 -0.35 -4.15 -4.17
N LYS A 119 -1.00 -4.79 -3.20
CA LYS A 119 -0.48 -5.92 -2.43
C LYS A 119 -1.44 -7.08 -2.55
N ASN A 120 -0.95 -8.29 -2.33
CA ASN A 120 -1.82 -9.45 -2.21
C ASN A 120 -2.86 -9.22 -1.11
N VAL A 121 -4.12 -9.43 -1.43
CA VAL A 121 -5.22 -9.31 -0.47
C VAL A 121 -5.25 -10.56 0.39
N PHE A 122 -4.93 -10.41 1.67
CA PHE A 122 -5.08 -11.48 2.65
C PHE A 122 -6.42 -11.33 3.37
N ILE A 123 -7.37 -12.20 3.06
CA ILE A 123 -8.66 -12.24 3.76
C ILE A 123 -8.52 -13.25 4.91
N ARG A 124 -8.66 -12.77 6.13
CA ARG A 124 -8.77 -13.67 7.29
C ARG A 124 -10.20 -14.21 7.33
N MET A 125 -10.34 -15.44 6.89
CA MET A 125 -11.63 -16.14 7.01
C MET A 125 -11.77 -16.72 8.41
N ASN A 126 -12.82 -16.35 9.13
CA ASN A 126 -13.30 -17.15 10.25
C ASN A 126 -14.16 -18.30 9.71
N LYS A 127 -14.41 -19.33 10.52
CA LYS A 127 -15.15 -20.53 10.09
C LYS A 127 -16.55 -20.21 9.53
N SER A 128 -17.23 -19.19 10.05
CA SER A 128 -18.57 -18.80 9.60
C SER A 128 -18.55 -18.18 8.19
N PHE A 129 -17.54 -17.43 7.85
CA PHE A 129 -17.39 -16.80 6.53
C PHE A 129 -17.03 -17.83 5.45
N ALA A 130 -16.17 -18.81 5.79
CA ALA A 130 -15.83 -19.91 4.87
C ALA A 130 -17.07 -20.74 4.49
N THR A 131 -17.99 -20.96 5.44
CA THR A 131 -19.24 -21.69 5.19
C THR A 131 -20.21 -20.91 4.29
N GLN A 132 -20.26 -19.57 4.41
CA GLN A 132 -21.09 -18.74 3.53
C GLN A 132 -20.63 -18.76 2.07
N ILE A 133 -19.31 -18.74 1.81
CA ILE A 133 -18.77 -18.82 0.45
C ILE A 133 -19.01 -20.20 -0.18
N GLN A 134 -18.95 -21.28 0.61
CA GLN A 134 -19.21 -22.64 0.11
C GLN A 134 -20.68 -22.85 -0.26
N ASN A 135 -21.61 -22.15 0.38
CA ASN A 135 -23.06 -22.28 0.12
C ASN A 135 -23.55 -21.41 -1.05
N GLN A 136 -22.68 -20.58 -1.67
CA GLN A 136 -23.00 -19.76 -2.85
C GLN A 136 -22.50 -20.38 -4.18
N LYS A 137 -22.00 -21.62 -4.16
CA LYS A 137 -21.72 -22.45 -5.33
C LYS A 137 -22.85 -23.46 -5.56
#